data_4f93d3ad687d057fdca798afa9c32f90
#
_entry.id   4f93d3ad687d057fdca798afa9c32f90
#
_cell.length_a   1.000
_cell.length_b   1.000
_cell.length_c   1.000
_cell.angle_alpha   90.00
_cell.angle_beta   90.00
_cell.angle_gamma   90.00
#
_symmetry.space_group_name_H-M   'P 1'
#
loop_
_entity.id
_entity.type
_entity.pdbx_description
1 polymer ?
#
loop_
_entity_poly.entity_id
_entity_poly.type
_entity_poly.pdbx_seq_one_letter_code
_entity_poly.pdbx_strand_id
1 'polypeptide(L)'
;MQFLPEDLKKAIAHMRLIGSDTQNFEVKAAGNDLPDSIASTISAFSNRNGGTIILGLDEKSDFSPVPGFDAKRIADALQRLGNDFTPPCRLSIERYPFEGHEIVVGVVPATPLDERPCFITKKGLHSGSFIRTGDGDKRLTDYEIDRLREFHQQPAFDRDPVPEATLDDLDQSILKAIVERNKEITPRVFGKMKPNEILHKLGALAAVEGCPGQYVPTLAGLLVAGIYPQEFFPRLNITYTVYAGVTKTQSKDQPLRYLMTKPINGSIPEMLLTALQQLETDMNKGALIQGALRRDVTDYPILACREAIINALQHRDYSPDGRGSQVQINLYADRLEILNPGGLYGAASLSSLPQGISATRNTRLSQLLEFTPYNDGKSTPGYVIENRGTGIQQIQHELHAALMPPPEIRDFVSAFQITFHKRRLSNNEKDSKMWDNFEIALIDALKNQGSMSVSEIIEYSGLSRNAVSTRLRLLKEKGLIEPTERPKSPKQRYRLVNRVG
;
A
#
# COMPACT_ATOMS: atom_id res chain seq x y z
N MET A 1 15.39 -37.49 10.96
CA MET A 1 14.32 -36.62 11.47
C MET A 1 14.75 -35.19 11.17
N GLN A 2 14.01 -34.47 10.36
CA GLN A 2 14.24 -33.04 10.14
C GLN A 2 13.78 -32.27 11.38
N PHE A 3 14.61 -31.32 11.87
CA PHE A 3 14.23 -30.45 12.96
C PHE A 3 13.32 -29.33 12.44
N LEU A 4 12.38 -28.87 13.27
CA LEU A 4 11.54 -27.72 12.94
C LEU A 4 12.43 -26.51 12.59
N PRO A 5 12.24 -25.86 11.43
CA PRO A 5 13.00 -24.68 11.03
C PRO A 5 12.92 -23.56 12.08
N GLU A 6 14.01 -22.85 12.26
CA GLU A 6 14.11 -21.80 13.29
C GLU A 6 13.09 -20.67 13.11
N ASP A 7 12.77 -20.35 11.85
CA ASP A 7 11.77 -19.34 11.54
C ASP A 7 10.35 -19.76 11.95
N LEU A 8 10.03 -21.08 11.87
CA LEU A 8 8.75 -21.61 12.35
C LEU A 8 8.68 -21.60 13.87
N LYS A 9 9.79 -21.91 14.57
CA LYS A 9 9.83 -21.78 16.02
C LYS A 9 9.59 -20.35 16.49
N LYS A 10 10.23 -19.38 15.82
CA LYS A 10 10.02 -17.95 16.09
C LYS A 10 8.59 -17.53 15.82
N ALA A 11 7.97 -18.03 14.74
CA ALA A 11 6.58 -17.75 14.40
C ALA A 11 5.62 -18.29 15.46
N ILE A 12 5.81 -19.55 15.93
CA ILE A 12 5.00 -20.14 17.00
C ILE A 12 5.19 -19.35 18.31
N ALA A 13 6.42 -19.00 18.67
CA ALA A 13 6.69 -18.19 19.85
C ALA A 13 6.03 -16.81 19.78
N HIS A 14 6.00 -16.19 18.59
CA HIS A 14 5.31 -14.92 18.36
C HIS A 14 3.80 -15.07 18.49
N MET A 15 3.20 -16.12 17.89
CA MET A 15 1.78 -16.41 18.02
C MET A 15 1.35 -16.67 19.47
N ARG A 16 2.17 -17.36 20.27
CA ARG A 16 1.98 -17.49 21.72
C ARG A 16 1.96 -16.14 22.44
N LEU A 17 2.86 -15.23 22.05
CA LEU A 17 2.92 -13.89 22.65
C LEU A 17 1.70 -13.03 22.35
N ILE A 18 1.15 -13.12 21.13
CA ILE A 18 -0.02 -12.32 20.71
C ILE A 18 -1.37 -13.02 20.98
N GLY A 19 -1.35 -14.33 21.30
CA GLY A 19 -2.52 -15.12 21.62
C GLY A 19 -3.41 -15.45 20.40
N SER A 20 -2.90 -15.31 19.16
CA SER A 20 -3.63 -15.63 17.94
C SER A 20 -2.68 -16.02 16.79
N ASP A 21 -3.21 -16.71 15.78
CA ASP A 21 -2.50 -16.88 14.51
C ASP A 21 -2.35 -15.54 13.76
N THR A 22 -1.65 -15.53 12.64
CA THR A 22 -1.34 -14.30 11.91
C THR A 22 -1.81 -14.40 10.45
N GLN A 23 -1.72 -13.31 9.71
CA GLN A 23 -2.14 -13.25 8.31
C GLN A 23 -1.46 -14.30 7.41
N ASN A 24 -0.26 -14.75 7.75
CA ASN A 24 0.54 -15.71 6.98
C ASN A 24 0.54 -17.12 7.56
N PHE A 25 -0.07 -17.31 8.72
CA PHE A 25 -0.13 -18.58 9.43
C PHE A 25 -1.57 -18.91 9.82
N GLU A 26 -1.93 -20.18 9.66
CA GLU A 26 -3.17 -20.77 10.20
C GLU A 26 -2.79 -21.92 11.10
N VAL A 27 -3.27 -21.93 12.32
CA VAL A 27 -3.00 -23.02 13.27
C VAL A 27 -4.30 -23.70 13.65
N LYS A 28 -4.33 -25.03 13.55
CA LYS A 28 -5.51 -25.83 13.94
C LYS A 28 -5.10 -27.10 14.70
N ALA A 29 -5.91 -27.43 15.68
CA ALA A 29 -5.77 -28.66 16.46
C ALA A 29 -5.83 -29.93 15.59
N ALA A 30 -6.77 -29.97 14.63
CA ALA A 30 -6.98 -31.04 13.63
C ALA A 30 -6.96 -32.47 14.19
N GLY A 31 -7.45 -32.67 15.42
CA GLY A 31 -7.43 -33.94 16.15
C GLY A 31 -7.37 -35.21 15.30
N ASN A 32 -8.52 -35.81 14.92
CA ASN A 32 -8.56 -37.01 14.08
C ASN A 32 -8.81 -36.73 12.59
N ASP A 33 -9.36 -35.56 12.22
CA ASP A 33 -9.71 -35.21 10.84
C ASP A 33 -9.37 -33.75 10.55
N LEU A 34 -9.18 -33.43 9.24
CA LEU A 34 -9.00 -32.05 8.82
C LEU A 34 -10.25 -31.23 9.05
N PRO A 35 -10.16 -30.05 9.72
CA PRO A 35 -11.28 -29.13 9.81
C PRO A 35 -11.76 -28.65 8.43
N ASP A 36 -13.06 -28.50 8.25
CA ASP A 36 -13.66 -28.03 6.99
C ASP A 36 -13.16 -26.66 6.56
N SER A 37 -12.74 -25.82 7.53
CA SER A 37 -12.19 -24.48 7.30
C SER A 37 -10.85 -24.50 6.54
N ILE A 38 -10.09 -25.59 6.60
CA ILE A 38 -8.78 -25.71 5.92
C ILE A 38 -8.91 -25.49 4.41
N ALA A 39 -10.00 -25.96 3.79
CA ALA A 39 -10.22 -25.74 2.36
C ALA A 39 -10.38 -24.24 2.03
N SER A 40 -11.12 -23.48 2.86
CA SER A 40 -11.21 -22.02 2.66
C SER A 40 -9.87 -21.31 2.88
N THR A 41 -9.08 -21.76 3.86
CA THR A 41 -7.75 -21.22 4.14
C THR A 41 -6.78 -21.49 2.98
N ILE A 42 -6.77 -22.68 2.39
CA ILE A 42 -5.95 -22.98 1.21
C ILE A 42 -6.31 -22.04 0.05
N SER A 43 -7.61 -21.91 -0.29
CA SER A 43 -8.05 -20.96 -1.32
C SER A 43 -7.60 -19.53 -0.99
N ALA A 44 -7.78 -19.09 0.26
CA ALA A 44 -7.45 -17.74 0.70
C ALA A 44 -5.94 -17.42 0.62
N PHE A 45 -5.09 -18.36 1.01
CA PHE A 45 -3.63 -18.23 0.88
C PHE A 45 -3.19 -18.25 -0.59
N SER A 46 -3.74 -19.19 -1.38
CA SER A 46 -3.43 -19.30 -2.81
C SER A 46 -3.78 -18.04 -3.60
N ASN A 47 -4.86 -17.35 -3.24
CA ASN A 47 -5.29 -16.10 -3.88
C ASN A 47 -4.51 -14.85 -3.43
N ARG A 48 -3.56 -15.01 -2.50
CA ARG A 48 -2.64 -13.95 -2.06
C ARG A 48 -1.19 -14.36 -2.31
N ASN A 49 -0.37 -14.28 -1.29
CA ASN A 49 1.08 -14.51 -1.35
C ASN A 49 1.47 -15.92 -0.86
N GLY A 50 0.51 -16.82 -0.78
CA GLY A 50 0.71 -18.08 -0.10
C GLY A 50 0.58 -17.94 1.43
N GLY A 51 0.89 -19.05 2.14
CA GLY A 51 0.86 -19.07 3.60
C GLY A 51 1.27 -20.43 4.16
N THR A 52 1.29 -20.53 5.48
CA THR A 52 1.67 -21.76 6.19
C THR A 52 0.54 -22.22 7.10
N ILE A 53 0.17 -23.49 6.97
CA ILE A 53 -0.82 -24.16 7.82
C ILE A 53 -0.04 -25.07 8.78
N ILE A 54 -0.29 -24.92 10.08
CA ILE A 54 0.30 -25.75 11.13
C ILE A 54 -0.83 -26.54 11.78
N LEU A 55 -0.76 -27.88 11.73
CA LEU A 55 -1.77 -28.77 12.28
C LEU A 55 -1.17 -29.60 13.42
N GLY A 56 -1.99 -29.84 14.47
CA GLY A 56 -1.58 -30.54 15.67
C GLY A 56 -1.19 -29.61 16.83
N LEU A 57 -1.47 -28.30 16.71
CA LEU A 57 -1.36 -27.33 17.79
C LEU A 57 -2.73 -26.72 18.10
N ASP A 58 -3.08 -26.54 19.37
CA ASP A 58 -4.33 -25.93 19.80
C ASP A 58 -4.11 -24.48 20.23
N GLU A 59 -4.66 -23.54 19.46
CA GLU A 59 -4.60 -22.11 19.72
C GLU A 59 -5.18 -21.74 21.10
N LYS A 60 -6.27 -22.41 21.52
CA LYS A 60 -6.91 -22.15 22.81
C LYS A 60 -6.06 -22.60 24.00
N SER A 61 -5.13 -23.51 23.78
CA SER A 61 -4.20 -24.03 24.79
C SER A 61 -2.80 -23.49 24.58
N ASP A 62 -2.66 -22.20 24.25
CA ASP A 62 -1.39 -21.51 24.00
C ASP A 62 -0.51 -22.22 22.95
N PHE A 63 -1.11 -22.65 21.85
CA PHE A 63 -0.45 -23.37 20.78
C PHE A 63 0.32 -24.62 21.25
N SER A 64 -0.23 -25.32 22.23
CA SER A 64 0.32 -26.57 22.75
C SER A 64 0.01 -27.73 21.80
N PRO A 65 0.90 -28.74 21.70
CA PRO A 65 0.65 -29.93 20.90
C PRO A 65 -0.60 -30.69 21.37
N VAL A 66 -1.38 -31.19 20.41
CA VAL A 66 -2.61 -31.96 20.67
C VAL A 66 -2.24 -33.41 21.00
N PRO A 67 -2.60 -33.94 22.18
CA PRO A 67 -2.38 -35.34 22.51
C PRO A 67 -3.11 -36.29 21.56
N GLY A 68 -2.41 -37.36 21.09
CA GLY A 68 -3.01 -38.35 20.20
C GLY A 68 -3.18 -37.90 18.74
N PHE A 69 -2.58 -36.78 18.34
CA PHE A 69 -2.62 -36.30 16.96
C PHE A 69 -1.91 -37.26 16.00
N ASP A 70 -2.63 -37.74 14.99
CA ASP A 70 -2.07 -38.63 13.93
C ASP A 70 -1.51 -37.80 12.77
N ALA A 71 -0.25 -37.40 12.90
CA ALA A 71 0.43 -36.57 11.92
C ALA A 71 0.49 -37.19 10.51
N LYS A 72 0.60 -38.54 10.40
CA LYS A 72 0.63 -39.21 9.09
C LYS A 72 -0.71 -39.13 8.38
N ARG A 73 -1.79 -39.51 9.07
CA ARG A 73 -3.15 -39.47 8.52
C ARG A 73 -3.54 -38.05 8.10
N ILE A 74 -3.22 -37.05 8.91
CA ILE A 74 -3.53 -35.64 8.63
C ILE A 74 -2.70 -35.11 7.45
N ALA A 75 -1.41 -35.45 7.36
CA ALA A 75 -0.58 -35.09 6.20
C ALA A 75 -1.13 -35.67 4.89
N ASP A 76 -1.51 -36.96 4.89
CA ASP A 76 -2.10 -37.63 3.73
C ASP A 76 -3.47 -37.01 3.34
N ALA A 77 -4.27 -36.60 4.32
CA ALA A 77 -5.53 -35.93 4.08
C ALA A 77 -5.34 -34.52 3.50
N LEU A 78 -4.38 -33.76 4.02
CA LEU A 78 -4.03 -32.41 3.52
C LEU A 78 -3.50 -32.47 2.07
N GLN A 79 -2.69 -33.47 1.74
CA GLN A 79 -2.19 -33.70 0.38
C GLN A 79 -3.32 -33.98 -0.60
N ARG A 80 -4.28 -34.86 -0.23
CA ARG A 80 -5.45 -35.14 -1.07
C ARG A 80 -6.32 -33.91 -1.29
N LEU A 81 -6.51 -33.11 -0.25
CA LEU A 81 -7.32 -31.88 -0.29
C LEU A 81 -6.77 -30.89 -1.34
N GLY A 82 -5.44 -30.82 -1.55
CA GLY A 82 -4.84 -29.94 -2.55
C GLY A 82 -5.30 -30.20 -4.00
N ASN A 83 -5.83 -31.40 -4.29
CA ASN A 83 -6.38 -31.73 -5.62
C ASN A 83 -7.85 -31.28 -5.80
N ASP A 84 -8.53 -30.88 -4.73
CA ASP A 84 -9.93 -30.44 -4.77
C ASP A 84 -10.08 -28.95 -5.18
N PHE A 85 -9.03 -28.35 -5.71
CA PHE A 85 -8.99 -26.95 -6.14
C PHE A 85 -8.85 -26.80 -7.65
N THR A 86 -9.31 -25.67 -8.15
CA THR A 86 -9.10 -25.21 -9.53
C THR A 86 -8.45 -23.81 -9.51
N PRO A 87 -7.21 -23.66 -10.02
CA PRO A 87 -6.27 -24.75 -10.37
C PRO A 87 -5.86 -25.58 -9.14
N PRO A 88 -5.34 -26.81 -9.33
CA PRO A 88 -4.91 -27.66 -8.22
C PRO A 88 -3.81 -26.99 -7.38
N CYS A 89 -3.98 -26.96 -6.06
CA CYS A 89 -2.99 -26.40 -5.14
C CYS A 89 -1.92 -27.44 -4.77
N ARG A 90 -0.67 -27.16 -5.10
CA ARG A 90 0.49 -28.04 -4.83
C ARG A 90 1.12 -27.68 -3.49
N LEU A 91 0.56 -28.19 -2.38
CA LEU A 91 1.11 -27.97 -1.05
C LEU A 91 2.46 -28.69 -0.87
N SER A 92 3.40 -28.04 -0.19
CA SER A 92 4.59 -28.70 0.37
C SER A 92 4.27 -29.09 1.81
N ILE A 93 4.25 -30.39 2.11
CA ILE A 93 3.78 -30.90 3.41
C ILE A 93 4.91 -31.65 4.07
N GLU A 94 5.24 -31.26 5.30
CA GLU A 94 6.30 -31.88 6.10
C GLU A 94 5.80 -32.13 7.53
N ARG A 95 6.40 -33.12 8.20
CA ARG A 95 6.13 -33.48 9.60
C ARG A 95 7.36 -33.14 10.42
N TYR A 96 7.15 -32.46 11.54
CA TYR A 96 8.22 -32.05 12.42
C TYR A 96 7.97 -32.48 13.87
N PRO A 97 9.01 -32.89 14.61
CA PRO A 97 8.93 -33.06 16.05
C PRO A 97 8.86 -31.67 16.71
N PHE A 98 7.90 -31.50 17.61
CA PHE A 98 7.72 -30.27 18.37
C PHE A 98 7.20 -30.59 19.78
N GLU A 99 7.93 -30.20 20.81
CA GLU A 99 7.59 -30.37 22.25
C GLU A 99 7.14 -31.81 22.59
N GLY A 100 7.89 -32.82 22.09
CA GLY A 100 7.63 -34.24 22.36
C GLY A 100 6.51 -34.89 21.50
N HIS A 101 5.90 -34.15 20.61
CA HIS A 101 4.86 -34.60 19.68
C HIS A 101 5.25 -34.37 18.22
N GLU A 102 4.56 -34.96 17.28
CA GLU A 102 4.66 -34.61 15.86
C GLU A 102 3.60 -33.55 15.51
N ILE A 103 3.96 -32.59 14.65
CA ILE A 103 3.06 -31.63 14.03
C ILE A 103 3.18 -31.72 12.51
N VAL A 104 2.16 -31.27 11.78
CA VAL A 104 2.15 -31.19 10.31
C VAL A 104 2.23 -29.73 9.91
N VAL A 105 3.15 -29.43 9.00
CA VAL A 105 3.32 -28.10 8.41
C VAL A 105 3.07 -28.21 6.92
N GLY A 106 2.04 -27.50 6.44
CA GLY A 106 1.70 -27.40 5.02
C GLY A 106 1.97 -25.98 4.50
N VAL A 107 2.89 -25.84 3.56
CA VAL A 107 3.12 -24.57 2.86
C VAL A 107 2.23 -24.51 1.64
N VAL A 108 1.34 -23.52 1.61
CA VAL A 108 0.44 -23.23 0.51
C VAL A 108 1.11 -22.22 -0.42
N PRO A 109 1.42 -22.57 -1.67
CA PRO A 109 2.00 -21.65 -2.63
C PRO A 109 0.96 -20.61 -3.07
N ALA A 110 1.43 -19.39 -3.43
CA ALA A 110 0.61 -18.45 -4.16
C ALA A 110 0.30 -19.00 -5.56
N THR A 111 -0.97 -18.97 -5.95
CA THR A 111 -1.36 -19.25 -7.35
C THR A 111 -0.78 -18.15 -8.26
N PRO A 112 -0.21 -18.50 -9.43
CA PRO A 112 0.19 -17.52 -10.43
C PRO A 112 -0.94 -16.54 -10.74
N LEU A 113 -0.60 -15.29 -11.01
CA LEU A 113 -1.60 -14.21 -11.17
C LEU A 113 -2.57 -14.48 -12.31
N ASP A 114 -2.07 -15.06 -13.40
CA ASP A 114 -2.83 -15.43 -14.60
C ASP A 114 -3.68 -16.71 -14.44
N GLU A 115 -3.58 -17.37 -13.29
CA GLU A 115 -4.40 -18.56 -12.95
C GLU A 115 -5.40 -18.28 -11.82
N ARG A 116 -5.39 -17.07 -11.23
CA ARG A 116 -6.31 -16.69 -10.15
C ARG A 116 -7.72 -16.41 -10.67
N PRO A 117 -8.75 -16.65 -9.85
CA PRO A 117 -8.66 -17.14 -8.47
C PRO A 117 -8.57 -18.67 -8.38
N CYS A 118 -7.86 -19.15 -7.35
CA CYS A 118 -7.88 -20.55 -6.93
C CYS A 118 -9.12 -20.78 -6.05
N PHE A 119 -9.97 -21.71 -6.45
CA PHE A 119 -11.24 -21.97 -5.75
C PHE A 119 -11.48 -23.45 -5.47
N ILE A 120 -12.31 -23.74 -4.48
CA ILE A 120 -12.74 -25.11 -4.15
C ILE A 120 -13.63 -25.61 -5.29
N THR A 121 -13.17 -26.60 -6.07
CA THR A 121 -13.81 -27.07 -7.29
C THR A 121 -15.27 -27.45 -7.09
N LYS A 122 -15.60 -28.19 -6.02
CA LYS A 122 -16.98 -28.61 -5.71
C LYS A 122 -17.92 -27.46 -5.40
N LYS A 123 -17.42 -26.32 -4.90
CA LYS A 123 -18.22 -25.13 -4.60
C LYS A 123 -18.35 -24.18 -5.79
N GLY A 124 -17.52 -24.35 -6.81
CA GLY A 124 -17.46 -23.48 -7.98
C GLY A 124 -16.83 -22.12 -7.69
N LEU A 125 -16.60 -21.35 -8.74
CA LEU A 125 -15.85 -20.09 -8.72
C LEU A 125 -16.39 -19.08 -7.68
N HIS A 126 -17.69 -18.78 -7.72
CA HIS A 126 -18.30 -17.72 -6.88
C HIS A 126 -18.46 -18.10 -5.41
N SER A 127 -18.63 -19.39 -5.09
CA SER A 127 -18.82 -19.85 -3.71
C SER A 127 -17.59 -20.51 -3.10
N GLY A 128 -16.60 -20.85 -3.94
CA GLY A 128 -15.39 -21.57 -3.54
C GLY A 128 -14.14 -20.68 -3.45
N SER A 129 -14.22 -19.42 -3.86
CA SER A 129 -13.10 -18.47 -3.84
C SER A 129 -13.05 -17.70 -2.55
N PHE A 130 -11.90 -17.74 -1.87
CA PHE A 130 -11.67 -17.07 -0.59
C PHE A 130 -10.42 -16.20 -0.62
N ILE A 131 -10.36 -15.23 0.30
CA ILE A 131 -9.21 -14.37 0.52
C ILE A 131 -8.98 -14.15 2.02
N ARG A 132 -7.72 -14.09 2.44
CA ARG A 132 -7.32 -13.84 3.82
C ARG A 132 -7.35 -12.34 4.12
N THR A 133 -8.11 -11.94 5.14
CA THR A 133 -8.19 -10.56 5.62
C THR A 133 -7.97 -10.55 7.14
N GLY A 134 -6.77 -10.12 7.57
CA GLY A 134 -6.37 -10.27 8.96
C GLY A 134 -6.13 -11.74 9.31
N ASP A 135 -6.82 -12.25 10.32
CA ASP A 135 -6.79 -13.63 10.80
C ASP A 135 -7.95 -14.50 10.26
N GLY A 136 -8.81 -13.96 9.38
CA GLY A 136 -9.99 -14.64 8.88
C GLY A 136 -10.05 -14.80 7.36
N ASP A 137 -10.69 -15.90 6.92
CA ASP A 137 -10.95 -16.19 5.52
C ASP A 137 -12.33 -15.65 5.13
N LYS A 138 -12.37 -14.77 4.12
CA LYS A 138 -13.61 -14.21 3.58
C LYS A 138 -13.82 -14.70 2.15
N ARG A 139 -15.09 -15.00 1.83
CA ARG A 139 -15.46 -15.31 0.44
C ARG A 139 -15.28 -14.06 -0.42
N LEU A 140 -14.67 -14.23 -1.58
CA LEU A 140 -14.55 -13.18 -2.58
C LEU A 140 -15.93 -12.78 -3.10
N THR A 141 -16.15 -11.48 -3.28
CA THR A 141 -17.29 -10.94 -4.02
C THR A 141 -17.09 -11.14 -5.53
N ASP A 142 -18.15 -11.04 -6.31
CA ASP A 142 -18.06 -11.15 -7.78
C ASP A 142 -17.12 -10.08 -8.36
N TYR A 143 -17.18 -8.86 -7.82
CA TYR A 143 -16.24 -7.79 -8.18
C TYR A 143 -14.76 -8.17 -7.91
N GLU A 144 -14.46 -8.76 -6.75
CA GLU A 144 -13.09 -9.19 -6.43
C GLU A 144 -12.63 -10.35 -7.32
N ILE A 145 -13.54 -11.26 -7.68
CA ILE A 145 -13.27 -12.35 -8.63
C ILE A 145 -12.90 -11.75 -10.00
N ASP A 146 -13.68 -10.79 -10.50
CA ASP A 146 -13.39 -10.13 -11.77
C ASP A 146 -12.06 -9.37 -11.74
N ARG A 147 -11.72 -8.70 -10.62
CA ARG A 147 -10.40 -8.08 -10.43
C ARG A 147 -9.26 -9.08 -10.51
N LEU A 148 -9.38 -10.26 -9.91
CA LEU A 148 -8.36 -11.31 -10.00
C LEU A 148 -8.26 -11.88 -11.42
N ARG A 149 -9.37 -11.98 -12.15
CA ARG A 149 -9.38 -12.45 -13.54
C ARG A 149 -8.83 -11.45 -14.55
N GLU A 150 -8.75 -10.18 -14.22
CA GLU A 150 -8.10 -9.16 -15.06
C GLU A 150 -6.62 -9.44 -15.32
N PHE A 151 -5.96 -10.21 -14.49
CA PHE A 151 -4.57 -10.61 -14.74
C PHE A 151 -4.41 -11.52 -15.96
N HIS A 152 -5.49 -12.09 -16.48
CA HIS A 152 -5.48 -12.89 -17.71
C HIS A 152 -5.31 -12.02 -18.96
N GLN A 153 -5.69 -10.75 -18.92
CA GLN A 153 -5.58 -9.81 -20.03
C GLN A 153 -5.32 -8.40 -19.48
N GLN A 154 -4.46 -7.64 -20.19
CA GLN A 154 -4.22 -6.24 -19.83
C GLN A 154 -5.52 -5.43 -19.92
N PRO A 155 -6.02 -4.83 -18.83
CA PRO A 155 -7.16 -3.93 -18.90
C PRO A 155 -6.91 -2.76 -19.85
N ALA A 156 -7.95 -2.29 -20.49
CA ALA A 156 -7.87 -1.20 -21.46
C ALA A 156 -8.95 -0.12 -21.24
N PHE A 157 -9.57 -0.09 -20.04
CA PHE A 157 -10.65 0.84 -19.71
C PHE A 157 -10.26 2.31 -19.80
N ASP A 158 -8.98 2.63 -19.64
CA ASP A 158 -8.44 3.97 -19.83
C ASP A 158 -8.49 4.43 -21.31
N ARG A 159 -8.68 3.50 -22.26
CA ARG A 159 -8.84 3.77 -23.71
C ARG A 159 -10.29 3.90 -24.15
N ASP A 160 -11.25 3.62 -23.25
CA ASP A 160 -12.65 3.68 -23.60
C ASP A 160 -12.98 5.06 -24.19
N PRO A 161 -13.58 5.13 -25.41
CA PRO A 161 -14.06 6.39 -25.94
C PRO A 161 -15.22 6.90 -25.09
N VAL A 162 -15.34 8.21 -24.98
CA VAL A 162 -16.45 8.90 -24.30
C VAL A 162 -17.22 9.68 -25.37
N PRO A 163 -18.21 9.07 -26.03
CA PRO A 163 -18.90 9.66 -27.19
C PRO A 163 -19.67 10.94 -26.87
N GLU A 164 -20.07 11.12 -25.62
CA GLU A 164 -20.78 12.30 -25.12
C GLU A 164 -19.86 13.52 -24.97
N ALA A 165 -18.55 13.29 -24.87
CA ALA A 165 -17.53 14.32 -24.72
C ALA A 165 -17.02 14.79 -26.10
N THR A 166 -16.64 16.06 -26.16
CA THR A 166 -16.08 16.73 -27.35
C THR A 166 -14.64 17.21 -27.07
N LEU A 167 -13.97 17.71 -28.10
CA LEU A 167 -12.63 18.31 -27.95
C LEU A 167 -12.66 19.63 -27.15
N ASP A 168 -13.83 20.28 -27.06
CA ASP A 168 -14.03 21.53 -26.30
C ASP A 168 -14.07 21.25 -24.78
N ASP A 169 -14.30 20.00 -24.37
CA ASP A 169 -14.23 19.56 -22.97
C ASP A 169 -12.80 19.34 -22.49
N LEU A 170 -11.80 19.52 -23.35
CA LEU A 170 -10.37 19.33 -23.04
C LEU A 170 -9.60 20.64 -23.00
N ASP A 171 -8.71 20.79 -22.04
CA ASP A 171 -7.76 21.90 -21.96
C ASP A 171 -6.74 21.83 -23.09
N GLN A 172 -6.86 22.76 -24.03
CA GLN A 172 -6.05 22.83 -25.23
C GLN A 172 -4.58 23.13 -24.92
N SER A 173 -4.29 23.78 -23.78
CA SER A 173 -2.91 24.09 -23.37
C SER A 173 -2.17 22.82 -22.96
N ILE A 174 -2.84 21.92 -22.21
CA ILE A 174 -2.31 20.61 -21.81
C ILE A 174 -2.10 19.74 -23.04
N LEU A 175 -3.10 19.65 -23.92
CA LEU A 175 -3.00 18.86 -25.16
C LEU A 175 -1.85 19.32 -26.04
N LYS A 176 -1.69 20.65 -26.20
CA LYS A 176 -0.59 21.26 -26.96
C LYS A 176 0.78 20.88 -26.35
N ALA A 177 0.91 20.99 -25.04
CA ALA A 177 2.16 20.65 -24.35
C ALA A 177 2.53 19.17 -24.55
N ILE A 178 1.56 18.25 -24.44
CA ILE A 178 1.75 16.80 -24.69
C ILE A 178 2.22 16.58 -26.13
N VAL A 179 1.58 17.23 -27.11
CA VAL A 179 1.94 17.10 -28.54
C VAL A 179 3.35 17.60 -28.80
N GLU A 180 3.69 18.81 -28.32
CA GLU A 180 5.02 19.41 -28.50
C GLU A 180 6.10 18.54 -27.87
N ARG A 181 5.88 18.07 -26.65
CA ARG A 181 6.83 17.18 -25.95
C ARG A 181 7.09 15.90 -26.73
N ASN A 182 6.06 15.27 -27.27
CA ASN A 182 6.21 14.04 -28.05
C ASN A 182 6.90 14.29 -29.41
N LYS A 183 6.68 15.43 -30.05
CA LYS A 183 7.42 15.83 -31.24
C LYS A 183 8.91 16.02 -30.97
N GLU A 184 9.27 16.58 -29.82
CA GLU A 184 10.67 16.74 -29.37
C GLU A 184 11.34 15.40 -29.11
N ILE A 185 10.69 14.51 -28.34
CA ILE A 185 11.26 13.21 -27.95
C ILE A 185 11.37 12.26 -29.12
N THR A 186 10.34 12.24 -30.02
CA THR A 186 10.28 11.26 -31.11
C THR A 186 9.99 11.96 -32.45
N PRO A 187 10.88 12.86 -32.93
CA PRO A 187 10.63 13.68 -34.10
C PRO A 187 10.44 12.88 -35.40
N ARG A 188 11.08 11.71 -35.49
CA ARG A 188 10.95 10.86 -36.68
C ARG A 188 9.52 10.31 -36.85
N VAL A 189 8.81 10.07 -35.76
CA VAL A 189 7.43 9.54 -35.78
C VAL A 189 6.43 10.69 -35.81
N PHE A 190 6.55 11.64 -34.90
CA PHE A 190 5.52 12.64 -34.63
C PHE A 190 5.75 13.98 -35.34
N GLY A 191 6.96 14.25 -35.84
CA GLY A 191 7.34 15.58 -36.35
C GLY A 191 6.44 16.12 -37.47
N LYS A 192 5.93 15.24 -38.35
CA LYS A 192 5.07 15.62 -39.48
C LYS A 192 3.56 15.32 -39.26
N MET A 193 3.21 14.72 -38.12
CA MET A 193 1.84 14.33 -37.84
C MET A 193 1.00 15.53 -37.34
N LYS A 194 -0.29 15.50 -37.63
CA LYS A 194 -1.25 16.48 -37.08
C LYS A 194 -1.46 16.25 -35.58
N PRO A 195 -1.75 17.30 -34.79
CA PRO A 195 -1.95 17.18 -33.35
C PRO A 195 -2.94 16.06 -32.95
N ASN A 196 -4.12 16.02 -33.54
CA ASN A 196 -5.14 15.02 -33.20
C ASN A 196 -4.72 13.57 -33.55
N GLU A 197 -3.92 13.39 -34.61
CA GLU A 197 -3.36 12.07 -34.94
C GLU A 197 -2.34 11.62 -33.90
N ILE A 198 -1.53 12.54 -33.35
CA ILE A 198 -0.60 12.28 -32.26
C ILE A 198 -1.38 11.90 -31.00
N LEU A 199 -2.36 12.71 -30.59
CA LEU A 199 -3.19 12.46 -29.41
C LEU A 199 -3.95 11.14 -29.50
N HIS A 200 -4.42 10.78 -30.70
CA HIS A 200 -5.03 9.46 -30.94
C HIS A 200 -4.02 8.32 -30.75
N LYS A 201 -2.80 8.43 -31.31
CA LYS A 201 -1.76 7.41 -31.12
C LYS A 201 -1.32 7.27 -29.65
N LEU A 202 -1.31 8.36 -28.91
CA LEU A 202 -1.00 8.37 -27.48
C LEU A 202 -2.18 7.86 -26.63
N GLY A 203 -3.38 7.76 -27.20
CA GLY A 203 -4.57 7.25 -26.53
C GLY A 203 -5.36 8.31 -25.75
N ALA A 204 -5.09 9.61 -25.96
CA ALA A 204 -5.92 10.71 -25.43
C ALA A 204 -7.23 10.87 -26.20
N LEU A 205 -7.22 10.52 -27.49
CA LEU A 205 -8.38 10.58 -28.37
C LEU A 205 -8.65 9.21 -29.01
N ALA A 206 -9.93 8.92 -29.26
CA ALA A 206 -10.40 7.79 -30.06
C ALA A 206 -10.98 8.27 -31.38
N ALA A 207 -10.73 7.56 -32.47
CA ALA A 207 -11.35 7.84 -33.76
C ALA A 207 -12.83 7.43 -33.74
N VAL A 208 -13.69 8.24 -34.33
CA VAL A 208 -15.11 7.92 -34.46
C VAL A 208 -15.29 6.95 -35.64
N GLU A 209 -15.93 5.80 -35.38
CA GLU A 209 -16.16 4.79 -36.39
C GLU A 209 -17.03 5.35 -37.55
N GLY A 210 -16.61 5.08 -38.80
CA GLY A 210 -17.29 5.58 -39.98
C GLY A 210 -17.09 7.07 -40.28
N CYS A 211 -16.37 7.84 -39.46
CA CYS A 211 -16.13 9.28 -39.65
C CYS A 211 -14.64 9.61 -39.69
N PRO A 212 -13.94 9.41 -40.82
CA PRO A 212 -12.51 9.67 -40.94
C PRO A 212 -12.11 11.09 -40.51
N GLY A 213 -11.14 11.22 -39.62
CA GLY A 213 -10.64 12.51 -39.13
C GLY A 213 -11.45 13.13 -37.99
N GLN A 214 -12.53 12.49 -37.55
CA GLN A 214 -13.26 12.88 -36.34
C GLN A 214 -12.76 12.09 -35.14
N TYR A 215 -12.65 12.74 -34.02
CA TYR A 215 -12.14 12.19 -32.78
C TYR A 215 -13.03 12.61 -31.61
N VAL A 216 -13.13 11.70 -30.61
CA VAL A 216 -13.72 11.96 -29.29
C VAL A 216 -12.68 11.71 -28.22
N PRO A 217 -12.77 12.34 -27.05
CA PRO A 217 -11.92 12.04 -25.92
C PRO A 217 -12.03 10.57 -25.50
N THR A 218 -10.90 10.00 -25.05
CA THR A 218 -10.91 8.77 -24.28
C THR A 218 -11.05 9.09 -22.79
N LEU A 219 -11.33 8.08 -21.97
CA LEU A 219 -11.31 8.23 -20.52
C LEU A 219 -9.95 8.78 -20.03
N ALA A 220 -8.81 8.25 -20.55
CA ALA A 220 -7.49 8.78 -20.22
C ALA A 220 -7.33 10.25 -20.65
N GLY A 221 -7.80 10.62 -21.84
CA GLY A 221 -7.75 11.99 -22.32
C GLY A 221 -8.52 12.95 -21.40
N LEU A 222 -9.75 12.58 -21.00
CA LEU A 222 -10.54 13.36 -20.05
C LEU A 222 -9.88 13.45 -18.66
N LEU A 223 -9.34 12.35 -18.14
CA LEU A 223 -8.69 12.36 -16.84
C LEU A 223 -7.42 13.21 -16.80
N VAL A 224 -6.72 13.34 -17.93
CA VAL A 224 -5.48 14.11 -18.03
C VAL A 224 -5.72 15.58 -18.34
N ALA A 225 -6.60 15.88 -19.31
CA ALA A 225 -6.81 17.21 -19.85
C ALA A 225 -8.26 17.69 -19.80
N GLY A 226 -9.19 16.92 -19.22
CA GLY A 226 -10.59 17.34 -19.14
C GLY A 226 -10.78 18.57 -18.24
N ILE A 227 -11.60 19.53 -18.69
CA ILE A 227 -11.95 20.69 -17.90
C ILE A 227 -12.81 20.27 -16.70
N TYR A 228 -13.79 19.39 -16.93
CA TYR A 228 -14.65 18.85 -15.87
C TYR A 228 -15.03 17.39 -16.15
N PRO A 229 -14.10 16.42 -16.00
CA PRO A 229 -14.37 15.00 -16.27
C PRO A 229 -15.54 14.42 -15.49
N GLN A 230 -15.90 15.03 -14.36
CA GLN A 230 -16.98 14.60 -13.48
C GLN A 230 -18.37 14.87 -14.06
N GLU A 231 -18.49 15.63 -15.14
CA GLU A 231 -19.72 15.72 -15.95
C GLU A 231 -20.12 14.34 -16.49
N PHE A 232 -19.13 13.63 -17.03
CA PHE A 232 -19.33 12.29 -17.61
C PHE A 232 -19.19 11.17 -16.56
N PHE A 233 -18.33 11.38 -15.57
CA PHE A 233 -17.99 10.40 -14.53
C PHE A 233 -18.03 11.03 -13.13
N PRO A 234 -19.22 11.23 -12.54
CA PRO A 234 -19.37 12.01 -11.29
C PRO A 234 -18.57 11.51 -10.09
N ARG A 235 -18.15 10.23 -10.10
CA ARG A 235 -17.40 9.62 -9.00
C ARG A 235 -15.88 9.48 -9.27
N LEU A 236 -15.40 9.89 -10.44
CA LEU A 236 -13.98 9.93 -10.73
C LEU A 236 -13.31 11.19 -10.15
N ASN A 237 -13.43 11.35 -8.83
CA ASN A 237 -12.89 12.47 -8.07
C ASN A 237 -12.23 12.00 -6.78
N ILE A 238 -11.74 12.94 -6.01
CA ILE A 238 -11.24 12.72 -4.64
C ILE A 238 -12.31 13.20 -3.66
N THR A 239 -12.61 12.40 -2.63
CA THR A 239 -13.30 12.87 -1.43
C THR A 239 -12.26 13.15 -0.35
N TYR A 240 -12.14 14.41 0.02
CA TYR A 240 -11.25 14.85 1.08
C TYR A 240 -12.05 15.08 2.37
N THR A 241 -11.65 14.41 3.47
CA THR A 241 -12.36 14.49 4.76
C THR A 241 -11.38 14.69 5.90
N VAL A 242 -11.66 15.69 6.76
CA VAL A 242 -10.97 15.91 8.02
C VAL A 242 -11.86 15.43 9.17
N TYR A 243 -11.38 14.43 9.89
CA TYR A 243 -12.08 13.84 11.03
C TYR A 243 -11.73 14.55 12.34
N ALA A 244 -12.71 14.70 13.24
CA ALA A 244 -12.48 15.32 14.55
C ALA A 244 -11.64 14.45 15.49
N GLY A 245 -11.61 13.14 15.28
CA GLY A 245 -10.94 12.16 16.14
C GLY A 245 -10.13 11.14 15.33
N VAL A 246 -9.94 9.97 15.95
CA VAL A 246 -9.12 8.87 15.39
C VAL A 246 -9.97 7.79 14.70
N THR A 247 -11.30 7.92 14.68
CA THR A 247 -12.22 6.94 14.07
C THR A 247 -13.22 7.60 13.13
N LYS A 248 -13.76 6.82 12.19
CA LYS A 248 -14.85 7.25 11.28
C LYS A 248 -16.21 7.34 11.98
N THR A 249 -16.35 6.74 13.15
CA THR A 249 -17.61 6.66 13.90
C THR A 249 -17.67 7.71 14.99
N GLN A 250 -18.87 8.21 15.27
CA GLN A 250 -19.13 9.06 16.42
C GLN A 250 -18.98 8.24 17.73
N SER A 251 -18.40 8.84 18.78
CA SER A 251 -18.51 8.34 20.14
C SER A 251 -19.45 9.22 20.96
N LYS A 252 -19.93 8.71 22.11
CA LYS A 252 -20.77 9.51 23.03
C LYS A 252 -20.06 10.79 23.51
N ASP A 253 -18.73 10.76 23.57
CA ASP A 253 -17.88 11.85 24.05
C ASP A 253 -17.44 12.82 22.92
N GLN A 254 -17.67 12.46 21.66
CA GLN A 254 -17.37 13.28 20.49
C GLN A 254 -18.55 13.28 19.51
N PRO A 255 -19.52 14.17 19.66
CA PRO A 255 -20.72 14.22 18.81
C PRO A 255 -20.38 14.68 17.38
N LEU A 256 -19.25 15.37 17.16
CA LEU A 256 -18.81 15.83 15.85
C LEU A 256 -18.02 14.72 15.15
N ARG A 257 -18.54 14.22 14.04
CA ARG A 257 -17.93 13.11 13.27
C ARG A 257 -16.75 13.60 12.42
N TYR A 258 -16.94 14.67 11.69
CA TYR A 258 -15.92 15.28 10.82
C TYR A 258 -15.98 16.81 10.92
N LEU A 259 -14.83 17.46 10.76
CA LEU A 259 -14.70 18.91 10.75
C LEU A 259 -15.04 19.46 9.37
N MET A 260 -14.66 18.73 8.31
CA MET A 260 -14.87 19.10 6.93
C MET A 260 -14.92 17.86 6.05
N THR A 261 -15.77 17.92 5.01
CA THR A 261 -15.71 16.99 3.87
C THR A 261 -16.03 17.76 2.60
N LYS A 262 -15.25 17.52 1.56
CA LYS A 262 -15.49 18.14 0.25
C LYS A 262 -15.04 17.24 -0.89
N PRO A 263 -15.72 17.28 -2.06
CA PRO A 263 -15.20 16.70 -3.28
C PRO A 263 -14.08 17.60 -3.84
N ILE A 264 -13.06 16.98 -4.44
CA ILE A 264 -12.06 17.65 -5.26
C ILE A 264 -12.23 17.09 -6.67
N ASN A 265 -12.70 17.94 -7.56
CA ASN A 265 -13.03 17.65 -8.96
C ASN A 265 -11.95 18.22 -9.89
N GLY A 266 -12.04 17.92 -11.18
CA GLY A 266 -11.13 18.36 -12.22
C GLY A 266 -10.36 17.20 -12.84
N SER A 267 -9.39 17.50 -13.69
CA SER A 267 -8.43 16.53 -14.22
C SER A 267 -7.49 16.02 -13.10
N ILE A 268 -6.74 14.97 -13.37
CA ILE A 268 -5.77 14.42 -12.39
C ILE A 268 -4.74 15.46 -11.93
N PRO A 269 -4.11 16.26 -12.84
CA PRO A 269 -3.22 17.34 -12.42
C PRO A 269 -3.88 18.34 -11.48
N GLU A 270 -5.12 18.76 -11.78
CA GLU A 270 -5.89 19.70 -10.97
C GLU A 270 -6.29 19.11 -9.62
N MET A 271 -6.76 17.86 -9.61
CA MET A 271 -7.09 17.16 -8.36
C MET A 271 -5.87 16.99 -7.46
N LEU A 272 -4.71 16.67 -8.04
CA LEU A 272 -3.45 16.55 -7.30
C LEU A 272 -3.06 17.88 -6.65
N LEU A 273 -3.05 18.97 -7.44
CA LEU A 273 -2.70 20.31 -6.97
C LEU A 273 -3.62 20.74 -5.82
N THR A 274 -4.95 20.65 -6.06
CA THR A 274 -5.96 21.06 -5.07
C THR A 274 -5.89 20.22 -3.80
N ALA A 275 -5.67 18.90 -3.90
CA ALA A 275 -5.54 18.02 -2.74
C ALA A 275 -4.31 18.36 -1.90
N LEU A 276 -3.18 18.66 -2.52
CA LEU A 276 -1.96 19.05 -1.83
C LEU A 276 -2.10 20.41 -1.14
N GLN A 277 -2.69 21.40 -1.81
CA GLN A 277 -2.94 22.72 -1.22
C GLN A 277 -3.87 22.62 0.00
N GLN A 278 -4.93 21.79 -0.11
CA GLN A 278 -5.83 21.57 1.00
C GLN A 278 -5.12 20.86 2.17
N LEU A 279 -4.32 19.85 1.87
CA LEU A 279 -3.57 19.12 2.89
C LEU A 279 -2.57 20.03 3.61
N GLU A 280 -1.83 20.88 2.88
CA GLU A 280 -0.93 21.87 3.47
C GLU A 280 -1.64 22.89 4.36
N THR A 281 -2.90 23.20 4.04
CA THR A 281 -3.72 24.13 4.84
C THR A 281 -4.18 23.49 6.15
N ASP A 282 -4.56 22.20 6.10
CA ASP A 282 -5.15 21.50 7.25
C ASP A 282 -4.10 20.80 8.14
N MET A 283 -2.87 20.61 7.63
CA MET A 283 -1.75 20.12 8.44
C MET A 283 -1.29 21.15 9.45
N ASN A 284 -0.98 20.70 10.67
CA ASN A 284 -0.32 21.56 11.63
C ASN A 284 1.12 21.88 11.19
N LYS A 285 1.51 23.11 11.36
CA LYS A 285 2.87 23.58 11.15
C LYS A 285 3.54 23.75 12.50
N GLY A 286 4.50 22.87 12.78
CA GLY A 286 5.41 23.05 13.92
C GLY A 286 6.61 23.87 13.50
N ALA A 287 7.23 24.55 14.46
CA ALA A 287 8.49 25.26 14.23
C ALA A 287 9.64 24.52 14.90
N LEU A 288 10.62 24.11 14.11
CA LEU A 288 11.90 23.61 14.60
C LEU A 288 12.85 24.80 14.71
N ILE A 289 13.38 25.04 15.91
CA ILE A 289 14.38 26.08 16.12
C ILE A 289 15.76 25.40 16.09
N GLN A 290 16.54 25.71 15.08
CA GLN A 290 17.89 25.20 14.87
C GLN A 290 18.89 26.35 14.97
N GLY A 291 19.50 26.53 16.14
CA GLY A 291 20.31 27.71 16.41
C GLY A 291 19.47 29.01 16.32
N ALA A 292 19.85 29.89 15.39
CA ALA A 292 19.11 31.14 15.10
C ALA A 292 18.05 30.99 13.99
N LEU A 293 17.92 29.83 13.37
CA LEU A 293 17.00 29.61 12.25
C LEU A 293 15.75 28.85 12.70
N ARG A 294 14.59 29.35 12.29
CA ARG A 294 13.30 28.68 12.40
C ARG A 294 13.03 27.93 11.09
N ARG A 295 12.75 26.62 11.18
CA ARG A 295 12.30 25.80 10.08
C ARG A 295 10.89 25.31 10.37
N ASP A 296 9.96 25.60 9.47
CA ASP A 296 8.59 25.09 9.60
C ASP A 296 8.56 23.62 9.17
N VAL A 297 7.94 22.77 9.98
CA VAL A 297 7.82 21.33 9.75
C VAL A 297 6.34 20.96 9.77
N THR A 298 5.89 20.28 8.72
CA THR A 298 4.50 19.82 8.60
C THR A 298 4.28 18.46 9.25
N ASP A 299 3.03 18.10 9.55
CA ASP A 299 2.65 16.79 10.11
C ASP A 299 3.15 15.61 9.24
N TYR A 300 3.17 15.80 7.90
CA TYR A 300 3.64 14.81 6.92
C TYR A 300 4.56 15.46 5.89
N PRO A 301 5.56 14.74 5.33
CA PRO A 301 6.35 15.22 4.21
C PRO A 301 5.48 15.41 2.98
N ILE A 302 5.45 16.61 2.40
CA ILE A 302 4.57 16.93 1.29
C ILE A 302 4.87 16.10 0.02
N LEU A 303 6.14 15.76 -0.20
CA LEU A 303 6.56 14.91 -1.34
C LEU A 303 6.05 13.48 -1.18
N ALA A 304 6.03 12.93 0.05
CA ALA A 304 5.41 11.62 0.30
C ALA A 304 3.89 11.66 0.06
N CYS A 305 3.23 12.74 0.48
CA CYS A 305 1.80 12.92 0.22
C CYS A 305 1.49 13.04 -1.27
N ARG A 306 2.30 13.83 -2.02
CA ARG A 306 2.18 13.98 -3.46
C ARG A 306 2.25 12.62 -4.16
N GLU A 307 3.28 11.86 -3.83
CA GLU A 307 3.51 10.56 -4.45
C GLU A 307 2.37 9.57 -4.13
N ALA A 308 1.88 9.55 -2.90
CA ALA A 308 0.76 8.68 -2.51
C ALA A 308 -0.55 9.07 -3.21
N ILE A 309 -0.84 10.37 -3.37
CA ILE A 309 -2.04 10.85 -4.04
C ILE A 309 -1.99 10.56 -5.53
N ILE A 310 -0.85 10.83 -6.20
CA ILE A 310 -0.75 10.55 -7.64
C ILE A 310 -0.79 9.05 -7.92
N ASN A 311 -0.17 8.21 -7.10
CA ASN A 311 -0.27 6.76 -7.22
C ASN A 311 -1.71 6.27 -7.07
N ALA A 312 -2.49 6.84 -6.15
CA ALA A 312 -3.90 6.52 -5.98
C ALA A 312 -4.72 6.88 -7.22
N LEU A 313 -4.45 8.00 -7.89
CA LEU A 313 -5.14 8.42 -9.11
C LEU A 313 -4.68 7.63 -10.34
N GLN A 314 -3.37 7.36 -10.48
CA GLN A 314 -2.78 6.65 -11.62
C GLN A 314 -3.17 5.17 -11.64
N HIS A 315 -3.13 4.50 -10.50
CA HIS A 315 -3.32 3.04 -10.38
C HIS A 315 -4.75 2.65 -9.97
N ARG A 316 -5.67 3.60 -9.92
CA ARG A 316 -7.07 3.36 -9.62
C ARG A 316 -7.69 2.36 -10.61
N ASP A 317 -8.71 1.63 -10.13
CA ASP A 317 -9.60 0.86 -10.99
C ASP A 317 -10.56 1.80 -11.74
N TYR A 318 -10.41 1.84 -13.06
CA TYR A 318 -11.26 2.60 -13.99
C TYR A 318 -12.24 1.72 -14.75
N SER A 319 -12.41 0.46 -14.37
CA SER A 319 -13.45 -0.41 -14.93
C SER A 319 -14.86 0.14 -14.61
N PRO A 320 -15.88 -0.27 -15.35
CA PRO A 320 -17.27 0.14 -15.09
C PRO A 320 -17.68 0.00 -13.62
N ASP A 321 -17.27 -1.10 -12.96
CA ASP A 321 -17.57 -1.35 -11.55
C ASP A 321 -16.79 -0.41 -10.62
N GLY A 322 -15.54 -0.08 -10.97
CA GLY A 322 -14.69 0.84 -10.20
C GLY A 322 -15.09 2.30 -10.32
N ARG A 323 -15.79 2.68 -11.42
CA ARG A 323 -16.22 4.09 -11.68
C ARG A 323 -17.21 4.63 -10.65
N GLY A 324 -17.89 3.77 -9.90
CA GLY A 324 -18.83 4.15 -8.84
C GLY A 324 -18.21 4.58 -7.51
N SER A 325 -16.90 4.43 -7.31
CA SER A 325 -16.21 4.72 -6.05
C SER A 325 -15.21 5.87 -6.20
N GLN A 326 -14.96 6.68 -5.15
CA GLN A 326 -13.98 7.77 -5.17
C GLN A 326 -12.64 7.35 -4.55
N VAL A 327 -11.57 8.04 -4.92
CA VAL A 327 -10.37 8.09 -4.09
C VAL A 327 -10.69 8.87 -2.82
N GLN A 328 -10.30 8.37 -1.65
CA GLN A 328 -10.58 9.02 -0.38
C GLN A 328 -9.26 9.45 0.27
N ILE A 329 -9.20 10.72 0.65
CA ILE A 329 -8.14 11.26 1.50
C ILE A 329 -8.78 11.57 2.85
N ASN A 330 -8.39 10.85 3.88
CA ASN A 330 -8.96 10.92 5.23
C ASN A 330 -7.88 11.41 6.21
N LEU A 331 -7.99 12.64 6.66
CA LEU A 331 -7.10 13.23 7.65
C LEU A 331 -7.72 13.07 9.04
N TYR A 332 -7.09 12.24 9.89
CA TYR A 332 -7.46 12.03 11.28
C TYR A 332 -6.55 12.84 12.23
N ALA A 333 -6.91 12.85 13.50
CA ALA A 333 -6.10 13.50 14.51
C ALA A 333 -4.68 12.92 14.65
N ASP A 334 -4.50 11.63 14.33
CA ASP A 334 -3.27 10.84 14.50
C ASP A 334 -2.63 10.32 13.22
N ARG A 335 -3.34 10.36 12.08
CA ARG A 335 -2.86 9.78 10.81
C ARG A 335 -3.54 10.38 9.57
N LEU A 336 -2.90 10.19 8.44
CA LEU A 336 -3.45 10.41 7.10
C LEU A 336 -3.65 9.05 6.43
N GLU A 337 -4.86 8.79 5.93
CA GLU A 337 -5.18 7.61 5.13
C GLU A 337 -5.55 8.01 3.70
N ILE A 338 -4.97 7.35 2.71
CA ILE A 338 -5.36 7.47 1.30
C ILE A 338 -5.85 6.10 0.86
N LEU A 339 -7.13 6.03 0.47
CA LEU A 339 -7.81 4.82 0.01
C LEU A 339 -8.11 4.95 -1.47
N ASN A 340 -7.65 3.99 -2.25
CA ASN A 340 -7.80 3.90 -3.68
C ASN A 340 -8.70 2.72 -4.07
N PRO A 341 -9.75 2.89 -4.90
CA PRO A 341 -10.47 1.79 -5.50
C PRO A 341 -9.56 0.94 -6.42
N GLY A 342 -9.58 -0.37 -6.22
CA GLY A 342 -8.70 -1.33 -6.88
C GLY A 342 -7.44 -1.63 -6.09
N GLY A 343 -7.14 -2.93 -5.91
CA GLY A 343 -5.93 -3.43 -5.26
C GLY A 343 -4.69 -3.34 -6.15
N LEU A 344 -3.59 -3.93 -5.71
CA LEU A 344 -2.37 -4.07 -6.50
C LEU A 344 -2.65 -4.84 -7.79
N TYR A 345 -1.89 -4.54 -8.85
CA TYR A 345 -2.06 -5.10 -10.18
C TYR A 345 -0.75 -5.67 -10.75
N GLY A 346 -0.85 -6.73 -11.58
CA GLY A 346 0.27 -7.33 -12.27
C GLY A 346 1.28 -7.95 -11.32
N ALA A 347 2.56 -7.78 -11.59
CA ALA A 347 3.66 -8.29 -10.78
C ALA A 347 3.86 -7.55 -9.44
N ALA A 348 3.10 -6.47 -9.20
CA ALA A 348 3.18 -5.72 -7.97
C ALA A 348 2.53 -6.49 -6.80
N SER A 349 3.27 -6.68 -5.72
CA SER A 349 2.82 -7.28 -4.47
C SER A 349 3.37 -6.48 -3.30
N LEU A 350 2.81 -6.65 -2.10
CA LEU A 350 3.32 -5.95 -0.91
C LEU A 350 4.82 -6.20 -0.66
N SER A 351 5.32 -7.40 -1.01
CA SER A 351 6.73 -7.75 -0.88
C SER A 351 7.62 -7.20 -1.99
N SER A 352 7.08 -6.95 -3.19
CA SER A 352 7.82 -6.45 -4.35
C SER A 352 7.81 -4.91 -4.47
N LEU A 353 6.85 -4.23 -3.84
CA LEU A 353 6.79 -2.76 -3.85
C LEU A 353 8.08 -2.07 -3.40
N PRO A 354 8.76 -2.51 -2.31
CA PRO A 354 10.03 -1.91 -1.91
C PRO A 354 11.18 -2.16 -2.89
N GLN A 355 11.03 -3.12 -3.81
CA GLN A 355 12.04 -3.47 -4.82
C GLN A 355 11.90 -2.63 -6.11
N GLY A 356 10.91 -1.73 -6.18
CA GLY A 356 10.66 -0.89 -7.36
C GLY A 356 9.96 -1.63 -8.49
N ILE A 357 9.37 -2.79 -8.24
CA ILE A 357 8.52 -3.48 -9.22
C ILE A 357 7.19 -2.76 -9.31
N SER A 358 6.93 -2.16 -10.45
CA SER A 358 5.71 -1.42 -10.76
C SER A 358 4.98 -2.07 -11.92
N ALA A 359 3.66 -2.13 -11.81
CA ALA A 359 2.77 -2.49 -12.89
C ALA A 359 1.55 -1.57 -12.86
N THR A 360 1.05 -1.19 -14.03
CA THR A 360 -0.15 -0.36 -14.13
C THR A 360 -1.20 -1.02 -15.00
N ARG A 361 -2.46 -0.97 -14.53
CA ARG A 361 -3.61 -1.37 -15.34
C ARG A 361 -3.99 -0.30 -16.36
N ASN A 362 -3.58 0.95 -16.14
CA ASN A 362 -3.95 2.14 -16.91
C ASN A 362 -2.75 2.64 -17.72
N THR A 363 -2.34 1.87 -18.74
CA THR A 363 -1.09 2.13 -19.46
C THR A 363 -1.10 3.44 -20.26
N ARG A 364 -2.25 3.81 -20.86
CA ARG A 364 -2.36 5.05 -21.63
C ARG A 364 -2.45 6.26 -20.73
N LEU A 365 -3.21 6.15 -19.64
CA LEU A 365 -3.25 7.19 -18.62
C LEU A 365 -1.85 7.48 -18.06
N SER A 366 -1.11 6.43 -17.67
CA SER A 366 0.26 6.57 -17.17
C SER A 366 1.16 7.25 -18.21
N GLN A 367 1.13 6.80 -19.46
CA GLN A 367 1.91 7.39 -20.55
C GLN A 367 1.59 8.89 -20.77
N LEU A 368 0.32 9.28 -20.72
CA LEU A 368 -0.08 10.67 -20.89
C LEU A 368 0.38 11.54 -19.72
N LEU A 369 0.29 11.04 -18.47
CA LEU A 369 0.73 11.77 -17.28
C LEU A 369 2.24 12.06 -17.28
N GLU A 370 3.07 11.21 -17.91
CA GLU A 370 4.52 11.45 -18.09
C GLU A 370 4.81 12.69 -18.95
N PHE A 371 3.89 13.04 -19.85
CA PHE A 371 4.03 14.18 -20.77
C PHE A 371 3.20 15.39 -20.33
N THR A 372 2.43 15.26 -19.25
CA THR A 372 1.54 16.31 -18.78
C THR A 372 2.31 17.27 -17.87
N PRO A 373 2.37 18.56 -18.20
CA PRO A 373 3.04 19.55 -17.37
C PRO A 373 2.41 19.64 -15.98
N TYR A 374 3.26 19.84 -14.97
CA TYR A 374 2.84 20.10 -13.60
C TYR A 374 3.58 21.30 -13.05
N ASN A 375 2.86 22.26 -12.52
CA ASN A 375 3.41 23.43 -11.87
C ASN A 375 2.56 23.78 -10.64
N ASP A 376 3.15 23.67 -9.46
CA ASP A 376 2.52 24.03 -8.18
C ASP A 376 2.78 25.48 -7.76
N GLY A 377 3.49 26.24 -8.59
CA GLY A 377 3.90 27.63 -8.30
C GLY A 377 5.00 27.75 -7.24
N LYS A 378 5.49 26.67 -6.68
CA LYS A 378 6.50 26.62 -5.61
C LYS A 378 7.79 25.91 -6.04
N SER A 379 7.64 24.87 -6.84
CA SER A 379 8.73 24.02 -7.32
C SER A 379 9.16 24.38 -8.73
N THR A 380 10.28 23.84 -9.19
CA THR A 380 10.65 23.90 -10.61
C THR A 380 9.56 23.19 -11.43
N PRO A 381 9.03 23.81 -12.50
CA PRO A 381 8.06 23.16 -13.37
C PRO A 381 8.58 21.82 -13.89
N GLY A 382 7.72 20.81 -13.88
CA GLY A 382 8.06 19.44 -14.28
C GLY A 382 6.86 18.73 -14.90
N TYR A 383 6.76 17.44 -14.69
CA TYR A 383 5.67 16.58 -15.15
C TYR A 383 4.92 15.96 -13.98
N VAL A 384 3.69 15.51 -14.25
CA VAL A 384 2.84 14.92 -13.20
C VAL A 384 3.47 13.67 -12.59
N ILE A 385 4.06 12.80 -13.41
CA ILE A 385 4.78 11.60 -12.97
C ILE A 385 6.11 11.42 -13.70
N GLU A 386 7.02 10.63 -13.10
CA GLU A 386 8.27 10.20 -13.74
C GLU A 386 8.23 8.76 -14.27
N ASN A 387 7.25 7.95 -13.84
CA ASN A 387 6.99 6.55 -14.23
C ASN A 387 8.23 5.62 -14.16
N ARG A 388 9.02 5.74 -13.10
CA ARG A 388 10.24 4.94 -12.88
C ARG A 388 10.03 3.75 -11.94
N GLY A 389 8.80 3.52 -11.46
CA GLY A 389 8.49 2.47 -10.47
C GLY A 389 9.03 2.74 -9.07
N THR A 390 9.51 3.95 -8.78
CA THR A 390 10.17 4.31 -7.51
C THR A 390 9.25 4.99 -6.51
N GLY A 391 7.94 5.09 -6.78
CA GLY A 391 7.00 5.88 -5.97
C GLY A 391 6.96 5.46 -4.50
N ILE A 392 6.81 4.17 -4.20
CA ILE A 392 6.82 3.67 -2.82
C ILE A 392 8.19 3.86 -2.16
N GLN A 393 9.28 3.68 -2.91
CA GLN A 393 10.63 3.95 -2.40
C GLN A 393 10.81 5.44 -2.05
N GLN A 394 10.27 6.34 -2.88
CA GLN A 394 10.29 7.78 -2.60
C GLN A 394 9.48 8.11 -1.34
N ILE A 395 8.29 7.55 -1.18
CA ILE A 395 7.49 7.70 0.04
C ILE A 395 8.29 7.23 1.27
N GLN A 396 8.89 6.05 1.20
CA GLN A 396 9.70 5.50 2.29
C GLN A 396 10.91 6.38 2.60
N HIS A 397 11.59 6.89 1.56
CA HIS A 397 12.73 7.79 1.69
C HIS A 397 12.33 9.09 2.41
N GLU A 398 11.26 9.75 1.98
CA GLU A 398 10.78 11.00 2.57
C GLU A 398 10.34 10.82 4.04
N LEU A 399 9.61 9.73 4.35
CA LEU A 399 9.23 9.42 5.73
C LEU A 399 10.46 9.10 6.59
N HIS A 400 11.41 8.33 6.05
CA HIS A 400 12.66 8.01 6.75
C HIS A 400 13.51 9.25 7.00
N ALA A 401 13.68 10.13 6.00
CA ALA A 401 14.39 11.41 6.14
C ALA A 401 13.73 12.32 7.19
N ALA A 402 12.41 12.17 7.37
CA ALA A 402 11.66 12.89 8.40
C ALA A 402 11.65 12.17 9.78
N LEU A 403 12.36 11.04 9.94
CA LEU A 403 12.32 10.13 11.09
C LEU A 403 10.87 9.74 11.49
N MET A 404 10.04 9.55 10.50
CA MET A 404 8.69 9.01 10.65
C MET A 404 8.69 7.50 10.39
N PRO A 405 7.73 6.75 10.96
CA PRO A 405 7.63 5.32 10.68
C PRO A 405 7.34 5.09 9.19
N PRO A 406 7.72 3.93 8.64
CA PRO A 406 7.36 3.55 7.28
C PRO A 406 5.84 3.58 7.11
N PRO A 407 5.33 3.75 5.87
CA PRO A 407 3.91 3.77 5.63
C PRO A 407 3.30 2.40 5.93
N GLU A 408 2.14 2.38 6.56
CA GLU A 408 1.34 1.16 6.67
C GLU A 408 0.56 0.97 5.37
N ILE A 409 0.78 -0.16 4.70
CA ILE A 409 0.15 -0.47 3.42
C ILE A 409 -0.77 -1.68 3.59
N ARG A 410 -2.02 -1.56 3.14
CA ARG A 410 -3.01 -2.63 3.10
C ARG A 410 -3.53 -2.78 1.68
N ASP A 411 -3.42 -3.99 1.17
CA ASP A 411 -3.98 -4.39 -0.11
C ASP A 411 -5.21 -5.26 0.12
N PHE A 412 -6.36 -4.73 -0.29
CA PHE A 412 -7.63 -5.45 -0.36
C PHE A 412 -7.95 -5.64 -1.83
N VAL A 413 -8.10 -6.74 -2.40
CA VAL A 413 -8.33 -6.93 -3.85
C VAL A 413 -9.17 -5.82 -4.52
N SER A 414 -10.17 -5.32 -3.81
CA SER A 414 -11.07 -4.23 -4.24
C SER A 414 -10.58 -2.82 -3.92
N ALA A 415 -9.54 -2.67 -3.11
CA ALA A 415 -9.01 -1.38 -2.69
C ALA A 415 -7.56 -1.48 -2.23
N PHE A 416 -6.83 -0.39 -2.35
CA PHE A 416 -5.48 -0.22 -1.81
C PHE A 416 -5.47 0.95 -0.83
N GLN A 417 -4.90 0.76 0.35
CA GLN A 417 -4.81 1.79 1.38
C GLN A 417 -3.36 2.01 1.77
N ILE A 418 -2.96 3.28 1.83
CA ILE A 418 -1.70 3.70 2.43
C ILE A 418 -1.99 4.64 3.60
N THR A 419 -1.28 4.45 4.72
CA THR A 419 -1.48 5.22 5.95
C THR A 419 -0.15 5.80 6.41
N PHE A 420 -0.13 7.10 6.65
CA PHE A 420 0.99 7.81 7.28
C PHE A 420 0.58 8.19 8.70
N HIS A 421 1.40 7.80 9.68
CA HIS A 421 1.20 8.23 11.06
C HIS A 421 1.70 9.66 11.25
N LYS A 422 0.93 10.46 11.99
CA LYS A 422 1.22 11.87 12.20
C LYS A 422 2.55 12.09 12.91
N ARG A 423 3.34 13.05 12.44
CA ARG A 423 4.53 13.52 13.15
C ARG A 423 4.12 14.15 14.47
N ARG A 424 4.74 13.74 15.57
CA ARG A 424 4.51 14.36 16.87
C ARG A 424 5.63 15.33 17.22
N LEU A 425 5.25 16.58 17.40
CA LEU A 425 6.14 17.67 17.80
C LEU A 425 6.03 18.01 19.30
N SER A 426 5.21 17.28 20.11
CA SER A 426 4.88 17.65 21.48
C SER A 426 5.52 16.78 22.58
N ASN A 427 5.76 17.44 23.74
CA ASN A 427 6.45 16.93 24.92
C ASN A 427 5.60 16.06 25.87
N ASN A 428 4.38 15.63 25.51
CA ASN A 428 3.51 14.93 26.47
C ASN A 428 3.86 13.44 26.59
N GLU A 429 4.41 13.08 27.75
CA GLU A 429 4.91 11.76 28.14
C GLU A 429 3.84 10.66 28.35
N LYS A 430 2.53 10.91 28.10
CA LYS A 430 1.45 10.00 28.52
C LYS A 430 1.03 8.91 27.52
N ASP A 431 1.59 8.84 26.32
CA ASP A 431 1.17 7.87 25.31
C ASP A 431 2.24 6.79 25.04
N SER A 432 2.28 5.77 25.88
CA SER A 432 3.27 4.67 25.82
C SER A 432 3.21 3.80 24.57
N LYS A 433 2.09 3.74 23.85
CA LYS A 433 1.94 2.91 22.63
C LYS A 433 2.63 3.46 21.37
N MET A 434 3.07 4.72 21.36
CA MET A 434 3.65 5.36 20.18
C MET A 434 5.18 5.44 20.21
N TRP A 435 5.81 4.96 21.27
CA TRP A 435 7.26 4.87 21.41
C TRP A 435 7.87 3.89 20.40
N ASP A 436 7.15 2.80 20.07
CA ASP A 436 7.61 1.77 19.15
C ASP A 436 7.91 2.30 17.74
N ASN A 437 7.16 3.29 17.26
CA ASN A 437 7.32 3.83 15.92
C ASN A 437 8.57 4.75 15.78
N PHE A 438 8.85 5.58 16.78
CA PHE A 438 10.08 6.38 16.81
C PHE A 438 11.30 5.47 16.98
N GLU A 439 11.21 4.46 17.83
CA GLU A 439 12.28 3.49 18.05
C GLU A 439 12.63 2.75 16.76
N ILE A 440 11.65 2.30 15.99
CA ILE A 440 11.84 1.62 14.71
C ILE A 440 12.53 2.56 13.70
N ALA A 441 12.01 3.78 13.52
CA ALA A 441 12.58 4.76 12.60
C ALA A 441 14.02 5.16 12.97
N LEU A 442 14.30 5.34 14.28
CA LEU A 442 15.64 5.65 14.75
C LEU A 442 16.62 4.46 14.58
N ILE A 443 16.16 3.24 14.83
CA ILE A 443 16.98 2.03 14.61
C ILE A 443 17.35 1.91 13.12
N ASP A 444 16.42 2.15 12.20
CA ASP A 444 16.68 2.10 10.77
C ASP A 444 17.60 3.24 10.31
N ALA A 445 17.45 4.44 10.86
CA ALA A 445 18.38 5.54 10.61
C ALA A 445 19.81 5.21 11.07
N LEU A 446 19.94 4.61 12.27
CA LEU A 446 21.24 4.19 12.81
C LEU A 446 21.87 3.04 12.02
N LYS A 447 21.07 2.12 11.44
CA LYS A 447 21.59 1.07 10.53
C LYS A 447 22.23 1.68 9.30
N ASN A 448 21.60 2.71 8.72
CA ASN A 448 22.05 3.31 7.45
C ASN A 448 23.18 4.32 7.64
N GLN A 449 23.19 5.09 8.72
CA GLN A 449 24.18 6.15 8.99
C GLN A 449 25.33 5.70 9.93
N GLY A 450 25.23 4.50 10.51
CA GLY A 450 26.19 3.95 11.45
C GLY A 450 26.13 4.57 12.85
N SER A 451 26.05 5.89 12.97
CA SER A 451 25.90 6.59 14.26
C SER A 451 25.31 7.99 14.07
N MET A 452 24.58 8.48 15.09
CA MET A 452 23.98 9.80 15.11
C MET A 452 24.21 10.51 16.45
N SER A 453 24.44 11.83 16.42
CA SER A 453 24.46 12.68 17.59
C SER A 453 23.04 13.06 18.02
N VAL A 454 22.89 13.51 19.27
CA VAL A 454 21.58 14.03 19.77
C VAL A 454 21.06 15.16 18.91
N SER A 455 21.94 16.03 18.40
CA SER A 455 21.55 17.16 17.56
C SER A 455 21.02 16.69 16.20
N GLU A 456 21.65 15.73 15.56
CA GLU A 456 21.18 15.13 14.31
C GLU A 456 19.83 14.41 14.52
N ILE A 457 19.66 13.68 15.62
CA ILE A 457 18.39 13.02 15.93
C ILE A 457 17.27 14.03 16.18
N ILE A 458 17.57 15.17 16.86
CA ILE A 458 16.61 16.27 17.04
C ILE A 458 16.24 16.88 15.69
N GLU A 459 17.25 17.15 14.85
CA GLU A 459 17.06 17.72 13.53
C GLU A 459 16.13 16.87 12.66
N TYR A 460 16.38 15.58 12.61
CA TYR A 460 15.59 14.64 11.81
C TYR A 460 14.21 14.32 12.41
N SER A 461 14.10 14.18 13.73
CA SER A 461 12.84 13.79 14.38
C SER A 461 11.87 14.92 14.62
N GLY A 462 12.38 16.15 14.68
CA GLY A 462 11.59 17.32 15.10
C GLY A 462 11.20 17.32 16.59
N LEU A 463 11.74 16.38 17.38
CA LEU A 463 11.43 16.26 18.80
C LEU A 463 12.30 17.22 19.64
N SER A 464 11.79 17.61 20.81
CA SER A 464 12.59 18.38 21.76
C SER A 464 13.78 17.58 22.29
N ARG A 465 14.83 18.29 22.73
CA ARG A 465 16.05 17.67 23.30
C ARG A 465 15.73 16.75 24.48
N ASN A 466 14.79 17.15 25.35
CA ASN A 466 14.38 16.34 26.51
C ASN A 466 13.67 15.04 26.04
N ALA A 467 12.81 15.11 25.06
CA ALA A 467 12.10 13.97 24.50
C ALA A 467 13.07 12.97 23.83
N VAL A 468 14.04 13.45 23.04
CA VAL A 468 15.09 12.63 22.43
C VAL A 468 15.96 11.98 23.50
N SER A 469 16.43 12.76 24.50
CA SER A 469 17.30 12.25 25.59
C SER A 469 16.62 11.16 26.40
N THR A 470 15.33 11.30 26.70
CA THR A 470 14.55 10.29 27.44
C THR A 470 14.45 9.00 26.62
N ARG A 471 14.20 9.10 25.31
CA ARG A 471 14.08 7.96 24.42
C ARG A 471 15.43 7.22 24.23
N LEU A 472 16.50 7.96 24.01
CA LEU A 472 17.84 7.38 23.94
C LEU A 472 18.23 6.64 25.23
N ARG A 473 17.83 7.15 26.41
CA ARG A 473 18.02 6.45 27.66
C ARG A 473 17.29 5.11 27.68
N LEU A 474 16.01 5.07 27.29
CA LEU A 474 15.22 3.85 27.24
C LEU A 474 15.78 2.81 26.22
N LEU A 475 16.16 3.26 25.03
CA LEU A 475 16.80 2.39 24.04
C LEU A 475 18.12 1.81 24.53
N LYS A 476 18.90 2.60 25.27
CA LYS A 476 20.12 2.15 25.93
C LYS A 476 19.83 1.13 27.05
N GLU A 477 18.80 1.38 27.88
CA GLU A 477 18.35 0.44 28.93
C GLU A 477 17.86 -0.89 28.33
N LYS A 478 17.18 -0.84 27.17
CA LYS A 478 16.81 -2.02 26.38
C LYS A 478 18.00 -2.72 25.70
N GLY A 479 19.20 -2.16 25.74
CA GLY A 479 20.40 -2.71 25.11
C GLY A 479 20.36 -2.70 23.57
N LEU A 480 19.60 -1.77 22.97
CA LEU A 480 19.46 -1.65 21.52
C LEU A 480 20.48 -0.67 20.93
N ILE A 481 20.86 0.35 21.69
CA ILE A 481 21.87 1.35 21.29
C ILE A 481 22.93 1.52 22.36
N GLU A 482 24.10 1.96 21.94
CA GLU A 482 25.20 2.30 22.85
C GLU A 482 25.82 3.65 22.50
N PRO A 483 26.34 4.39 23.49
CA PRO A 483 27.08 5.60 23.25
C PRO A 483 28.47 5.29 22.68
N THR A 484 28.96 6.14 21.76
CA THR A 484 30.29 5.97 21.15
C THR A 484 31.40 6.56 21.99
N GLU A 485 31.07 7.42 22.96
CA GLU A 485 32.02 8.18 23.78
C GLU A 485 31.69 8.05 25.28
N ARG A 486 32.62 8.48 26.12
CA ARG A 486 32.43 8.55 27.58
C ARG A 486 31.32 9.53 27.95
N PRO A 487 30.60 9.30 29.06
CA PRO A 487 29.53 10.20 29.52
C PRO A 487 29.95 11.68 29.52
N LYS A 488 29.08 12.58 29.04
CA LYS A 488 29.27 14.04 28.94
C LYS A 488 30.29 14.51 27.88
N SER A 489 30.75 13.64 26.96
CA SER A 489 31.57 14.08 25.82
C SER A 489 30.75 14.97 24.88
N PRO A 490 31.28 16.13 24.42
CA PRO A 490 30.62 16.96 23.43
C PRO A 490 30.57 16.29 22.04
N LYS A 491 31.34 15.22 21.80
CA LYS A 491 31.36 14.41 20.58
C LYS A 491 30.48 13.17 20.68
N GLN A 492 29.61 13.08 21.69
CA GLN A 492 28.78 11.91 21.92
C GLN A 492 27.86 11.63 20.74
N ARG A 493 27.96 10.41 20.19
CA ARG A 493 27.04 9.82 19.21
C ARG A 493 26.45 8.53 19.77
N TYR A 494 25.41 8.03 19.14
CA TYR A 494 24.78 6.75 19.49
C TYR A 494 24.82 5.84 18.26
N ARG A 495 25.07 4.55 18.49
CA ARG A 495 25.05 3.51 17.44
C ARG A 495 24.29 2.30 17.94
N LEU A 496 23.91 1.43 17.01
CA LEU A 496 23.32 0.14 17.36
C LEU A 496 24.34 -0.75 18.05
N VAL A 497 23.87 -1.51 19.04
CA VAL A 497 24.68 -2.57 19.67
C VAL A 497 24.79 -3.70 18.65
N ASN A 498 26.00 -3.93 18.11
CA ASN A 498 26.29 -5.10 17.29
C ASN A 498 26.23 -6.34 18.20
N ARG A 499 25.11 -7.06 18.18
CA ARG A 499 25.08 -8.43 18.70
C ARG A 499 25.81 -9.31 17.69
N VAL A 500 27.11 -9.48 17.89
CA VAL A 500 27.87 -10.53 17.24
C VAL A 500 27.38 -11.84 17.86
N GLY A 501 26.78 -12.73 17.07
CA GLY A 501 26.37 -14.07 17.44
C GLY A 501 25.13 -14.51 16.71
#